data_628bdb3923c98c8d85bcff7cc747f8e9
#
_entry.id   628bdb3923c98c8d85bcff7cc747f8e9
#
_cell.length_a   1.000
_cell.length_b   1.000
_cell.length_c   1.000
_cell.angle_alpha   90.00
_cell.angle_beta   90.00
_cell.angle_gamma   90.00
#
_symmetry.space_group_name_H-M   'P 1'
#
loop_
_entity.id
_entity.type
_entity.pdbx_description
1 polymer ?
#
loop_
_entity_poly.entity_id
_entity_poly.type
_entity_poly.pdbx_seq_one_letter_code
_entity_poly.pdbx_strand_id
1 'polypeptide(L)'
;MINSGTAEVLIPRSLCLIEDIDNLIIDVEDLCSVTINWEDGFVSELKPSENKIIKPKNILFPRFVEAHSHFDKSFTWADFPNLESNYEGALSVNLEEHKTRTTDKVLERVEKSLKLAIQNGYRAIRSHIDT
;
A
#
# COMPACT_ATOMS: atom_id res chain seq x y z
N MET A 1 -5.52 -21.18 2.61
CA MET A 1 -4.51 -20.24 2.08
C MET A 1 -3.34 -21.07 1.60
N ILE A 2 -2.80 -20.77 0.41
CA ILE A 2 -1.61 -21.48 -0.10
C ILE A 2 -0.43 -20.97 0.74
N ASN A 3 0.13 -21.82 1.59
CA ASN A 3 1.22 -21.45 2.48
C ASN A 3 2.57 -21.41 1.78
N SER A 4 2.69 -21.98 0.59
CA SER A 4 3.93 -22.04 -0.20
C SER A 4 3.65 -21.85 -1.67
N GLY A 5 4.63 -21.36 -2.41
CA GLY A 5 4.52 -21.18 -3.85
C GLY A 5 5.76 -20.55 -4.48
N THR A 6 5.68 -20.37 -5.80
CA THR A 6 6.70 -19.70 -6.61
C THR A 6 6.03 -18.75 -7.59
N ALA A 7 6.69 -17.63 -7.90
CA ALA A 7 6.24 -16.70 -8.93
C ALA A 7 7.41 -15.98 -9.59
N GLU A 8 7.26 -15.65 -10.88
CA GLU A 8 8.12 -14.68 -11.55
C GLU A 8 7.52 -13.28 -11.41
N VAL A 9 8.30 -12.35 -10.91
CA VAL A 9 7.87 -10.98 -10.58
C VAL A 9 8.95 -9.97 -10.91
N LEU A 10 8.55 -8.70 -10.98
CA LEU A 10 9.45 -7.56 -10.96
C LEU A 10 9.56 -7.06 -9.53
N ILE A 11 10.77 -6.73 -9.10
CA ILE A 11 11.03 -6.10 -7.79
C ILE A 11 11.89 -4.86 -8.03
N PRO A 12 11.61 -3.71 -7.38
CA PRO A 12 12.52 -2.58 -7.39
C PRO A 12 13.93 -3.01 -6.94
N ARG A 13 14.95 -2.61 -7.68
CA ARG A 13 16.34 -3.00 -7.39
C ARG A 13 16.76 -2.69 -5.96
N SER A 14 16.29 -1.56 -5.43
CA SER A 14 16.57 -1.13 -4.06
C SER A 14 16.03 -2.09 -2.98
N LEU A 15 15.12 -2.99 -3.33
CA LEU A 15 14.54 -4.01 -2.44
C LEU A 15 15.13 -5.40 -2.64
N CYS A 16 16.03 -5.57 -3.62
CA CYS A 16 16.71 -6.83 -3.90
C CYS A 16 18.05 -6.89 -3.18
N LEU A 17 18.17 -7.77 -2.19
CA LEU A 17 19.44 -8.14 -1.56
C LEU A 17 19.92 -9.46 -2.18
N ILE A 18 20.27 -9.43 -3.48
CA ILE A 18 20.88 -10.57 -4.14
C ILE A 18 22.38 -10.33 -4.19
N GLU A 19 23.17 -11.26 -3.62
CA GLU A 19 24.64 -11.18 -3.60
C GLU A 19 25.23 -11.24 -5.02
N ASP A 20 24.54 -11.88 -5.96
CA ASP A 20 24.98 -12.03 -7.36
C ASP A 20 24.18 -11.07 -8.28
N ILE A 21 24.48 -9.78 -8.15
CA ILE A 21 23.81 -8.72 -8.93
C ILE A 21 24.14 -8.81 -10.42
N ASP A 22 25.26 -9.40 -10.81
CA ASP A 22 25.74 -9.41 -12.20
C ASP A 22 24.83 -10.21 -13.15
N ASN A 23 24.01 -11.10 -12.65
CA ASN A 23 23.05 -11.90 -13.42
C ASN A 23 21.62 -11.39 -13.41
N LEU A 24 21.33 -10.27 -12.71
CA LEU A 24 20.00 -9.67 -12.69
C LEU A 24 19.70 -8.97 -14.00
N ILE A 25 18.53 -9.26 -14.55
CA ILE A 25 17.96 -8.49 -15.65
C ILE A 25 17.28 -7.26 -15.03
N ILE A 26 17.88 -6.09 -15.24
CA ILE A 26 17.38 -4.81 -14.76
C ILE A 26 16.82 -4.04 -15.96
N ASP A 27 15.62 -3.54 -15.86
CA ASP A 27 15.00 -2.73 -16.91
C ASP A 27 15.30 -1.22 -16.73
N VAL A 28 14.79 -0.42 -17.67
CA VAL A 28 14.98 1.04 -17.69
C VAL A 28 14.28 1.76 -16.51
N GLU A 29 13.38 1.08 -15.81
CA GLU A 29 12.65 1.57 -14.65
C GLU A 29 13.30 1.12 -13.33
N ASP A 30 14.52 0.58 -13.39
CA ASP A 30 15.26 0.01 -12.25
C ASP A 30 14.52 -1.14 -11.54
N LEU A 31 13.78 -1.94 -12.33
CA LEU A 31 13.09 -3.14 -11.86
C LEU A 31 13.88 -4.39 -12.21
N CYS A 32 14.02 -5.29 -11.25
CA CYS A 32 14.68 -6.58 -11.41
C CYS A 32 13.68 -7.69 -11.71
N SER A 33 13.93 -8.50 -12.74
CA SER A 33 13.16 -9.71 -13.01
C SER A 33 13.68 -10.87 -12.16
N VAL A 34 12.85 -11.38 -11.28
CA VAL A 34 13.23 -12.42 -10.31
C VAL A 34 12.18 -13.51 -10.20
N THR A 35 12.65 -14.70 -9.82
CA THR A 35 11.81 -15.79 -9.31
C THR A 35 11.84 -15.73 -7.78
N ILE A 36 10.66 -15.63 -7.17
CA ILE A 36 10.48 -15.66 -5.73
C ILE A 36 9.82 -16.96 -5.32
N ASN A 37 10.39 -17.63 -4.31
CA ASN A 37 9.78 -18.76 -3.62
C ASN A 37 9.40 -18.34 -2.21
N TRP A 38 8.26 -18.84 -1.72
CA TRP A 38 7.82 -18.61 -0.35
C TRP A 38 7.29 -19.88 0.27
N GLU A 39 7.46 -19.99 1.57
CA GLU A 39 6.99 -21.08 2.41
C GLU A 39 6.51 -20.52 3.75
N ASP A 40 5.38 -20.98 4.22
CA ASP A 40 4.75 -20.55 5.48
C ASP A 40 4.62 -19.02 5.65
N GLY A 41 4.42 -18.31 4.53
CA GLY A 41 4.25 -16.86 4.51
C GLY A 41 5.55 -16.05 4.55
N PHE A 42 6.70 -16.71 4.45
CA PHE A 42 8.03 -16.09 4.37
C PHE A 42 8.66 -16.35 3.00
N VAL A 43 9.43 -15.37 2.53
CA VAL A 43 10.29 -15.55 1.35
C VAL A 43 11.39 -16.54 1.74
N SER A 44 11.44 -17.69 1.07
CA SER A 44 12.44 -18.71 1.29
C SER A 44 13.63 -18.60 0.32
N GLU A 45 13.37 -18.08 -0.89
CA GLU A 45 14.41 -17.88 -1.90
C GLU A 45 14.05 -16.75 -2.85
N LEU A 46 15.07 -16.01 -3.29
CA LEU A 46 14.99 -15.00 -4.34
C LEU A 46 16.18 -15.22 -5.28
N LYS A 47 15.92 -15.40 -6.56
CA LYS A 47 16.96 -15.59 -7.58
C LYS A 47 16.59 -14.89 -8.88
N PRO A 48 17.59 -14.58 -9.76
CA PRO A 48 17.33 -14.04 -11.08
C PRO A 48 16.33 -14.91 -11.84
N SER A 49 15.41 -14.28 -12.58
CA SER A 49 14.52 -15.02 -13.47
C SER A 49 15.32 -15.69 -14.59
N GLU A 50 15.06 -16.96 -14.83
CA GLU A 50 15.66 -17.70 -15.94
C GLU A 50 15.08 -17.26 -17.30
N ASN A 51 13.87 -16.71 -17.29
CA ASN A 51 13.17 -16.31 -18.49
C ASN A 51 13.59 -14.90 -18.94
N LYS A 52 14.53 -14.83 -19.89
CA LYS A 52 15.02 -13.56 -20.45
C LYS A 52 14.09 -12.96 -21.52
N ILE A 53 13.09 -13.71 -21.98
CA ILE A 53 12.28 -13.34 -23.15
C ILE A 53 10.95 -12.70 -22.72
N ILE A 54 10.35 -13.13 -21.61
CA ILE A 54 9.05 -12.67 -21.15
C ILE A 54 9.24 -11.90 -19.84
N LYS A 55 9.07 -10.57 -19.92
CA LYS A 55 9.07 -9.72 -18.74
C LYS A 55 7.85 -10.06 -17.86
N PRO A 56 8.03 -10.33 -16.55
CA PRO A 56 6.91 -10.48 -15.62
C PRO A 56 6.01 -9.24 -15.62
N LYS A 57 4.70 -9.46 -15.45
CA LYS A 57 3.71 -8.36 -15.46
C LYS A 57 3.41 -7.80 -14.07
N ASN A 58 3.75 -8.56 -13.03
CA ASN A 58 3.43 -8.21 -11.65
C ASN A 58 4.65 -7.61 -10.97
N ILE A 59 4.45 -6.48 -10.29
CA ILE A 59 5.48 -5.87 -9.45
C ILE A 59 5.21 -6.29 -8.00
N LEU A 60 6.25 -6.81 -7.33
CA LEU A 60 6.19 -7.20 -5.93
C LEU A 60 6.74 -6.08 -5.04
N PHE A 61 5.98 -5.73 -4.03
CA PHE A 61 6.38 -4.82 -2.96
C PHE A 61 6.19 -5.48 -1.59
N PRO A 62 6.98 -5.07 -0.58
CA PRO A 62 6.64 -5.36 0.81
C PRO A 62 5.26 -4.79 1.14
N ARG A 63 4.58 -5.40 2.10
CA ARG A 63 3.30 -4.86 2.59
C ARG A 63 3.50 -3.45 3.15
N PHE A 64 2.58 -2.55 2.82
CA PHE A 64 2.68 -1.14 3.18
C PHE A 64 2.44 -0.90 4.67
N VAL A 65 3.03 0.18 5.15
CA VAL A 65 2.79 0.73 6.50
C VAL A 65 2.32 2.17 6.33
N GLU A 66 1.12 2.47 6.83
CA GLU A 66 0.62 3.84 6.91
C GLU A 66 1.05 4.43 8.25
N ALA A 67 1.95 5.40 8.20
CA ALA A 67 2.52 5.99 9.40
C ALA A 67 1.67 7.13 9.99
N HIS A 68 0.78 7.75 9.18
CA HIS A 68 -0.04 8.87 9.60
C HIS A 68 -1.30 8.98 8.74
N SER A 69 -2.45 8.74 9.34
CA SER A 69 -3.75 8.88 8.71
C SER A 69 -4.79 9.42 9.68
N HIS A 70 -5.92 9.87 9.14
CA HIS A 70 -7.09 10.32 9.89
C HIS A 70 -8.33 9.61 9.35
N PHE A 71 -8.56 8.38 9.80
CA PHE A 71 -9.67 7.56 9.32
C PHE A 71 -11.04 8.07 9.77
N ASP A 72 -11.08 8.81 10.87
CA ASP A 72 -12.27 9.52 11.35
C ASP A 72 -12.80 10.55 10.35
N LYS A 73 -11.92 11.12 9.52
CA LYS A 73 -12.23 12.14 8.51
C LYS A 73 -12.33 11.59 7.09
N SER A 74 -12.23 10.28 6.90
CA SER A 74 -12.30 9.65 5.59
C SER A 74 -13.71 9.74 5.01
N PHE A 75 -13.80 9.73 3.66
CA PHE A 75 -15.07 9.71 2.90
C PHE A 75 -15.99 10.90 3.12
N THR A 76 -15.44 12.05 3.49
CA THR A 76 -16.23 13.27 3.75
C THR A 76 -16.39 14.15 2.52
N TRP A 77 -15.59 13.94 1.48
CA TRP A 77 -15.54 14.81 0.30
C TRP A 77 -16.88 15.02 -0.41
N ALA A 78 -17.72 13.99 -0.49
CA ALA A 78 -19.01 14.08 -1.18
C ALA A 78 -19.96 15.09 -0.53
N ASP A 79 -19.92 15.18 0.81
CA ASP A 79 -20.81 16.05 1.58
C ASP A 79 -20.14 17.38 1.95
N PHE A 80 -18.82 17.37 2.06
CA PHE A 80 -18.01 18.50 2.52
C PHE A 80 -16.77 18.70 1.63
N PRO A 81 -16.93 19.12 0.36
CA PRO A 81 -15.82 19.30 -0.56
C PRO A 81 -15.03 20.59 -0.26
N ASN A 82 -13.70 20.51 -0.26
CA ASN A 82 -12.84 21.69 -0.26
C ASN A 82 -12.70 22.27 -1.67
N LEU A 83 -13.64 23.10 -2.08
CA LEU A 83 -13.65 23.71 -3.42
C LEU A 83 -12.61 24.83 -3.59
N GLU A 84 -12.12 25.41 -2.51
CA GLU A 84 -11.09 26.45 -2.55
C GLU A 84 -9.70 25.90 -2.83
N SER A 85 -9.50 24.58 -2.67
CA SER A 85 -8.25 23.86 -2.92
C SER A 85 -7.03 24.45 -2.17
N ASN A 86 -7.26 25.06 -1.01
CA ASN A 86 -6.24 25.63 -0.12
C ASN A 86 -6.40 25.09 1.32
N TYR A 87 -5.46 25.44 2.19
CA TYR A 87 -5.46 24.96 3.58
C TYR A 87 -6.61 25.55 4.40
N GLU A 88 -6.91 26.84 4.23
CA GLU A 88 -7.97 27.55 4.94
C GLU A 88 -9.34 26.93 4.59
N GLY A 89 -9.58 26.63 3.31
CA GLY A 89 -10.77 25.91 2.85
C GLY A 89 -10.87 24.52 3.46
N ALA A 90 -9.77 23.76 3.48
CA ALA A 90 -9.74 22.44 4.11
C ALA A 90 -10.09 22.50 5.62
N LEU A 91 -9.54 23.48 6.33
CA LEU A 91 -9.84 23.69 7.76
C LEU A 91 -11.30 24.05 7.98
N SER A 92 -11.83 25.00 7.19
CA SER A 92 -13.22 25.44 7.27
C SER A 92 -14.19 24.28 7.07
N VAL A 93 -13.98 23.49 6.01
CA VAL A 93 -14.80 22.32 5.68
C VAL A 93 -14.73 21.25 6.78
N ASN A 94 -13.55 21.02 7.37
CA ASN A 94 -13.40 20.07 8.47
C ASN A 94 -14.16 20.53 9.73
N LEU A 95 -14.17 21.85 10.01
CA LEU A 95 -14.94 22.41 11.13
C LEU A 95 -16.46 22.30 10.90
N GLU A 96 -16.93 22.48 9.66
CA GLU A 96 -18.34 22.27 9.31
C GLU A 96 -18.74 20.79 9.45
N GLU A 97 -17.91 19.87 8.95
CA GLU A 97 -18.13 18.43 9.10
C GLU A 97 -18.20 18.02 10.57
N HIS A 98 -17.30 18.59 11.40
CA HIS A 98 -17.24 18.31 12.84
C HIS A 98 -18.58 18.57 13.55
N LYS A 99 -19.33 19.58 13.16
CA LYS A 99 -20.65 19.88 13.74
C LYS A 99 -21.67 18.74 13.54
N THR A 100 -21.48 17.93 12.51
CA THR A 100 -22.39 16.80 12.16
C THR A 100 -21.78 15.43 12.48
N ARG A 101 -20.56 15.41 12.99
CA ARG A 101 -19.82 14.19 13.31
C ARG A 101 -20.46 13.50 14.52
N THR A 102 -20.66 12.21 14.42
CA THR A 102 -21.15 11.34 15.49
C THR A 102 -20.21 10.14 15.63
N THR A 103 -20.23 9.50 16.79
CA THR A 103 -19.44 8.28 17.04
C THR A 103 -19.73 7.20 16.00
N ASP A 104 -20.99 7.00 15.63
CA ASP A 104 -21.38 6.00 14.65
C ASP A 104 -20.78 6.28 13.27
N LYS A 105 -20.81 7.54 12.81
CA LYS A 105 -20.18 7.96 11.56
C LYS A 105 -18.66 7.75 11.59
N VAL A 106 -18.01 8.03 12.72
CA VAL A 106 -16.56 7.80 12.89
C VAL A 106 -16.26 6.31 12.81
N LEU A 107 -17.01 5.47 13.53
CA LEU A 107 -16.83 4.01 13.50
C LEU A 107 -17.01 3.45 12.09
N GLU A 108 -18.04 3.86 11.37
CA GLU A 108 -18.29 3.44 9.98
C GLU A 108 -17.10 3.80 9.06
N ARG A 109 -16.61 5.04 9.15
CA ARG A 109 -15.47 5.53 8.36
C ARG A 109 -14.19 4.75 8.66
N VAL A 110 -13.91 4.53 9.94
CA VAL A 110 -12.73 3.77 10.38
C VAL A 110 -12.80 2.34 9.88
N GLU A 111 -13.95 1.67 10.05
CA GLU A 111 -14.13 0.29 9.58
C GLU A 111 -13.95 0.18 8.06
N LYS A 112 -14.55 1.08 7.29
CA LYS A 112 -14.43 1.13 5.84
C LYS A 112 -12.98 1.39 5.40
N SER A 113 -12.29 2.33 6.06
CA SER A 113 -10.88 2.65 5.79
C SER A 113 -9.97 1.46 6.07
N LEU A 114 -10.16 0.76 7.20
CA LEU A 114 -9.40 -0.44 7.55
C LEU A 114 -9.62 -1.57 6.53
N LYS A 115 -10.86 -1.81 6.12
CA LYS A 115 -11.16 -2.82 5.08
C LYS A 115 -10.43 -2.51 3.77
N LEU A 116 -10.48 -1.26 3.32
CA LEU A 116 -9.77 -0.83 2.11
C LEU A 116 -8.26 -0.97 2.25
N ALA A 117 -7.70 -0.56 3.38
CA ALA A 117 -6.27 -0.67 3.62
C ALA A 117 -5.79 -2.12 3.59
N ILE A 118 -6.50 -3.05 4.25
CA ILE A 118 -6.20 -4.48 4.23
C ILE A 118 -6.26 -5.03 2.80
N GLN A 119 -7.32 -4.69 2.05
CA GLN A 119 -7.50 -5.12 0.66
C GLN A 119 -6.39 -4.61 -0.26
N ASN A 120 -5.81 -3.45 0.05
CA ASN A 120 -4.72 -2.84 -0.71
C ASN A 120 -3.32 -3.14 -0.14
N GLY A 121 -3.18 -4.17 0.69
CA GLY A 121 -1.89 -4.71 1.10
C GLY A 121 -1.21 -4.01 2.28
N TYR A 122 -1.92 -3.19 3.04
CA TYR A 122 -1.35 -2.60 4.26
C TYR A 122 -1.20 -3.65 5.37
N ARG A 123 -0.08 -3.59 6.08
CA ARG A 123 0.25 -4.47 7.22
C ARG A 123 0.00 -3.79 8.56
N ALA A 124 0.30 -2.51 8.63
CA ALA A 124 0.18 -1.72 9.84
C ALA A 124 -0.30 -0.30 9.49
N ILE A 125 -1.06 0.29 10.39
CA ILE A 125 -1.65 1.60 10.21
C ILE A 125 -1.60 2.34 11.55
N ARG A 126 -1.14 3.60 11.50
CA ARG A 126 -1.31 4.55 12.59
C ARG A 126 -2.37 5.56 12.16
N SER A 127 -3.55 5.52 12.80
CA SER A 127 -4.58 6.52 12.60
C SER A 127 -4.71 7.39 13.82
N HIS A 128 -4.82 8.70 13.61
CA HIS A 128 -5.20 9.68 14.62
C HIS A 128 -6.71 9.86 14.56
N ILE A 129 -7.33 9.99 15.71
CA ILE A 129 -8.76 10.27 15.87
C ILE A 129 -8.85 11.59 16.61
N ASP A 130 -9.43 12.59 15.96
CA ASP A 130 -9.65 13.90 16.56
C ASP A 130 -11.02 13.89 17.25
N THR A 131 -11.03 14.10 18.56
CA THR A 131 -12.23 14.14 19.42
C THR A 131 -12.62 15.56 19.75
#